data_e295bb3f07879c7bb398498c52cc5101
#
_entry.id   e295bb3f07879c7bb398498c52cc5101
#
_cell.length_a   1.000
_cell.length_b   1.000
_cell.length_c   1.000
_cell.angle_alpha   90.00
_cell.angle_beta   90.00
_cell.angle_gamma   90.00
#
_symmetry.space_group_name_H-M   'P 1'
#
loop_
_entity.id
_entity.type
_entity.pdbx_description
1 polymer ?
#
loop_
_entity_poly.entity_id
_entity_poly.type
_entity_poly.pdbx_seq_one_letter_code
_entity_poly.pdbx_strand_id
1 'polypeptide(L)'
;MRIIIFTFLIIVLTLPSRSFAALDYGKQSLVGADFSGADLRGATFYLTDLQDANLSGCELQNATLYGAKLKDTNLSNSNLKEVTLDSAVLDGTDLSNTNLEDSFA
;
A
#
# COMPACT_ATOMS: atom_id res chain seq x y z
N MET A 1 6.60 14.25 -13.34
CA MET A 1 6.82 13.11 -12.50
C MET A 1 5.56 12.54 -11.94
N ARG A 2 4.76 13.34 -11.27
CA ARG A 2 3.55 12.79 -10.71
C ARG A 2 2.63 12.22 -11.73
N ILE A 3 2.52 12.84 -12.88
CA ILE A 3 1.63 12.36 -13.92
C ILE A 3 2.05 10.98 -14.38
N ILE A 4 3.35 10.76 -14.46
CA ILE A 4 3.86 9.47 -14.86
C ILE A 4 3.50 8.41 -13.84
N ILE A 5 3.59 8.75 -12.54
CA ILE A 5 3.23 7.83 -11.47
C ILE A 5 1.75 7.49 -11.56
N PHE A 6 0.89 8.48 -11.77
CA PHE A 6 -0.52 8.22 -11.89
C PHE A 6 -0.83 7.32 -13.05
N THR A 7 -0.19 7.55 -14.19
CA THR A 7 -0.40 6.71 -15.37
C THR A 7 0.00 5.28 -15.06
N PHE A 8 1.12 5.10 -14.38
CA PHE A 8 1.58 3.77 -14.02
C PHE A 8 0.59 3.10 -13.08
N LEU A 9 0.07 3.82 -12.09
CA LEU A 9 -0.89 3.25 -11.15
C LEU A 9 -2.18 2.84 -11.85
N ILE A 10 -2.64 3.63 -12.79
CA ILE A 10 -3.84 3.28 -13.54
C ILE A 10 -3.63 1.98 -14.29
N ILE A 11 -2.47 1.82 -14.89
CA ILE A 11 -2.15 0.60 -15.60
C ILE A 11 -2.17 -0.59 -14.66
N VAL A 12 -1.59 -0.43 -13.46
CA VAL A 12 -1.57 -1.51 -12.48
C VAL A 12 -3.00 -1.91 -12.10
N LEU A 13 -3.87 -0.94 -11.89
CA LEU A 13 -5.23 -1.22 -11.48
C LEU A 13 -6.04 -1.90 -12.59
N THR A 14 -5.71 -1.65 -13.84
CA THR A 14 -6.47 -2.23 -14.93
C THR A 14 -5.94 -3.57 -15.41
N LEU A 15 -4.74 -3.96 -14.96
CA LEU A 15 -4.19 -5.24 -15.36
C LEU A 15 -4.96 -6.37 -14.70
N PRO A 16 -5.14 -7.46 -15.39
CA PRO A 16 -5.74 -8.62 -14.76
C PRO A 16 -4.82 -9.08 -13.67
N SER A 17 -5.42 -9.72 -12.73
CA SER A 17 -4.69 -10.19 -11.63
C SER A 17 -3.53 -11.02 -12.01
N ARG A 18 -2.45 -10.74 -11.52
CA ARG A 18 -1.42 -11.43 -11.85
C ARG A 18 -0.80 -12.06 -10.84
N SER A 19 -0.65 -12.06 -10.17
CA SER A 19 -0.17 -12.61 -9.06
C SER A 19 1.11 -13.17 -9.06
N PHE A 20 1.79 -13.11 -10.02
CA PHE A 20 2.91 -13.81 -9.90
C PHE A 20 3.96 -13.02 -9.38
N ALA A 21 4.39 -12.10 -10.02
CA ALA A 21 5.53 -11.35 -9.61
C ALA A 21 4.99 -10.30 -8.71
N ALA A 22 5.40 -10.27 -7.50
CA ALA A 22 4.98 -9.25 -6.59
C ALA A 22 5.41 -7.90 -7.10
N LEU A 23 4.55 -6.92 -6.90
CA LEU A 23 4.86 -5.55 -7.29
C LEU A 23 5.86 -4.96 -6.31
N ASP A 24 6.87 -4.29 -6.83
CA ASP A 24 7.92 -3.70 -6.00
C ASP A 24 7.93 -2.18 -6.13
N TYR A 25 7.49 -1.52 -5.07
CA TYR A 25 7.47 -0.06 -4.99
C TYR A 25 8.49 0.44 -3.95
N GLY A 26 9.43 -0.41 -3.57
CA GLY A 26 10.39 -0.06 -2.53
C GLY A 26 11.14 1.23 -2.78
N LYS A 27 11.29 2.04 -1.75
CA LYS A 27 12.06 3.28 -1.77
C LYS A 27 11.54 4.34 -2.75
N GLN A 28 10.33 4.18 -3.25
CA GLN A 28 9.75 5.15 -4.18
C GLN A 28 8.96 6.20 -3.43
N SER A 29 8.73 7.33 -4.08
CA SER A 29 7.84 8.35 -3.56
C SER A 29 6.50 8.23 -4.27
N LEU A 30 5.50 7.81 -3.51
CA LEU A 30 4.15 7.62 -4.01
C LEU A 30 3.17 8.51 -3.24
N VAL A 31 3.64 9.68 -2.86
CA VAL A 31 2.83 10.64 -2.11
C VAL A 31 1.57 10.98 -2.89
N GLY A 32 0.43 10.85 -2.24
CA GLY A 32 -0.87 11.16 -2.84
C GLY A 32 -1.34 10.19 -3.90
N ALA A 33 -0.67 9.04 -4.05
CA ALA A 33 -1.06 8.06 -5.07
C ALA A 33 -2.38 7.42 -4.75
N ASP A 34 -3.12 7.02 -5.77
CA ASP A 34 -4.40 6.36 -5.61
C ASP A 34 -4.28 4.89 -5.99
N PHE A 35 -4.31 4.02 -4.98
CA PHE A 35 -4.31 2.58 -5.17
C PHE A 35 -5.66 1.98 -4.75
N SER A 36 -6.67 2.80 -4.53
CA SER A 36 -7.93 2.29 -3.94
C SER A 36 -8.45 1.07 -4.68
N GLY A 37 -8.82 0.06 -3.93
CA GLY A 37 -9.38 -1.19 -4.45
C GLY A 37 -8.39 -2.11 -5.14
N ALA A 38 -7.11 -1.81 -5.14
CA ALA A 38 -6.12 -2.59 -5.87
C ALA A 38 -5.80 -3.92 -5.20
N ASP A 39 -5.39 -4.88 -6.00
CA ASP A 39 -4.86 -6.14 -5.50
C ASP A 39 -3.34 -5.98 -5.37
N LEU A 40 -2.89 -5.77 -4.15
CA LEU A 40 -1.49 -5.53 -3.83
C LEU A 40 -0.93 -6.64 -2.95
N ARG A 41 -1.48 -7.84 -3.03
CA ARG A 41 -1.02 -8.96 -2.21
C ARG A 41 0.44 -9.25 -2.51
N GLY A 42 1.23 -9.35 -1.47
CA GLY A 42 2.66 -9.62 -1.58
C GLY A 42 3.49 -8.45 -2.09
N ALA A 43 2.90 -7.30 -2.31
CA ALA A 43 3.65 -6.14 -2.83
C ALA A 43 4.67 -5.64 -1.81
N THR A 44 5.74 -5.04 -2.30
CA THR A 44 6.76 -4.46 -1.46
C THR A 44 6.64 -2.94 -1.47
N PHE A 45 6.47 -2.38 -0.27
CA PHE A 45 6.50 -0.94 -0.06
C PHE A 45 7.59 -0.61 0.98
N TYR A 46 8.71 -1.32 0.89
CA TYR A 46 9.82 -1.13 1.81
C TYR A 46 10.36 0.29 1.71
N LEU A 47 10.36 1.02 2.80
CA LEU A 47 10.84 2.40 2.86
C LEU A 47 10.18 3.33 1.83
N THR A 48 8.95 3.02 1.45
CA THR A 48 8.21 3.81 0.46
C THR A 48 7.52 4.99 1.13
N ASP A 49 7.47 6.11 0.45
CA ASP A 49 6.74 7.27 0.94
C ASP A 49 5.32 7.25 0.36
N LEU A 50 4.36 6.91 1.21
CA LEU A 50 2.95 6.81 0.84
C LEU A 50 2.10 7.88 1.54
N GLN A 51 2.72 8.96 1.98
CA GLN A 51 1.96 10.01 2.67
C GLN A 51 0.82 10.49 1.79
N ASP A 52 -0.34 10.69 2.40
CA ASP A 52 -1.55 11.16 1.74
C ASP A 52 -2.06 10.23 0.63
N ALA A 53 -1.54 9.01 0.54
CA ALA A 53 -1.98 8.06 -0.48
C ALA A 53 -3.32 7.44 -0.09
N ASN A 54 -4.03 6.96 -1.09
CA ASN A 54 -5.30 6.26 -0.86
C ASN A 54 -5.11 4.78 -1.17
N LEU A 55 -5.09 3.95 -0.12
CA LEU A 55 -5.05 2.51 -0.25
C LEU A 55 -6.32 1.87 0.33
N SER A 56 -7.41 2.60 0.32
CA SER A 56 -8.66 2.07 0.86
C SER A 56 -9.17 0.90 0.03
N GLY A 57 -9.73 -0.08 0.71
CA GLY A 57 -10.31 -1.25 0.05
C GLY A 57 -9.30 -2.14 -0.66
N CYS A 58 -8.02 -2.02 -0.34
CA CYS A 58 -6.99 -2.83 -0.99
C CYS A 58 -6.87 -4.20 -0.37
N GLU A 59 -6.42 -5.16 -1.19
CA GLU A 59 -5.98 -6.45 -0.70
C GLU A 59 -4.47 -6.36 -0.55
N LEU A 60 -3.99 -6.38 0.69
CA LEU A 60 -2.56 -6.21 0.99
C LEU A 60 -1.96 -7.38 1.75
N GLN A 61 -2.62 -8.55 1.74
CA GLN A 61 -2.14 -9.68 2.50
C GLN A 61 -0.68 -10.01 2.13
N ASN A 62 0.13 -10.22 3.12
CA ASN A 62 1.55 -10.55 2.96
C ASN A 62 2.39 -9.44 2.32
N ALA A 63 1.87 -8.23 2.23
CA ALA A 63 2.66 -7.12 1.73
C ALA A 63 3.67 -6.66 2.78
N THR A 64 4.72 -5.97 2.35
CA THR A 64 5.71 -5.40 3.24
C THR A 64 5.58 -3.90 3.25
N LEU A 65 5.31 -3.34 4.42
CA LEU A 65 5.28 -1.90 4.63
C LEU A 65 6.36 -1.48 5.62
N TYR A 66 7.44 -2.26 5.68
CA TYR A 66 8.54 -1.95 6.61
C TYR A 66 9.11 -0.57 6.33
N GLY A 67 9.14 0.25 7.35
CA GLY A 67 9.71 1.59 7.25
C GLY A 67 8.95 2.55 6.33
N ALA A 68 7.77 2.16 5.87
CA ALA A 68 6.99 3.02 4.99
C ALA A 68 6.47 4.25 5.74
N LYS A 69 6.37 5.37 5.05
CA LYS A 69 5.77 6.57 5.61
C LYS A 69 4.31 6.58 5.21
N LEU A 70 3.46 6.38 6.21
CA LEU A 70 2.03 6.28 6.00
C LEU A 70 1.26 7.46 6.63
N LYS A 71 1.93 8.57 6.83
CA LYS A 71 1.26 9.73 7.41
C LYS A 71 0.05 10.12 6.56
N ASP A 72 -1.09 10.24 7.22
CA ASP A 72 -2.34 10.63 6.58
C ASP A 72 -2.75 9.72 5.40
N THR A 73 -2.26 8.49 5.38
CA THR A 73 -2.62 7.50 4.38
C THR A 73 -3.96 6.87 4.72
N ASN A 74 -4.80 6.65 3.72
CA ASN A 74 -6.07 5.99 3.94
C ASN A 74 -5.94 4.50 3.65
N LEU A 75 -6.00 3.68 4.69
CA LEU A 75 -5.98 2.22 4.58
C LEU A 75 -7.31 1.61 5.02
N SER A 76 -8.37 2.43 5.10
CA SER A 76 -9.66 1.94 5.57
C SER A 76 -10.19 0.82 4.69
N ASN A 77 -10.89 -0.11 5.30
CA ASN A 77 -11.55 -1.22 4.62
C ASN A 77 -10.59 -2.14 3.85
N SER A 78 -9.31 -2.12 4.19
CA SER A 78 -8.31 -2.94 3.51
C SER A 78 -8.01 -4.21 4.29
N ASN A 79 -7.50 -5.21 3.59
CA ASN A 79 -7.08 -6.45 4.22
C ASN A 79 -5.57 -6.41 4.40
N LEU A 80 -5.13 -6.28 5.65
CA LEU A 80 -3.72 -6.18 6.02
C LEU A 80 -3.23 -7.43 6.74
N LYS A 81 -3.87 -8.56 6.49
CA LYS A 81 -3.45 -9.80 7.15
C LYS A 81 -2.01 -10.14 6.79
N GLU A 82 -1.24 -10.46 7.81
CA GLU A 82 0.15 -10.86 7.65
C GLU A 82 1.04 -9.79 7.02
N VAL A 83 0.65 -8.52 7.15
CA VAL A 83 1.45 -7.39 6.64
C VAL A 83 2.54 -7.06 7.65
N THR A 84 3.72 -6.68 7.16
CA THR A 84 4.81 -6.20 8.00
C THR A 84 4.76 -4.68 8.07
N LEU A 85 4.60 -4.15 9.29
CA LEU A 85 4.53 -2.70 9.51
C LEU A 85 5.67 -2.20 10.40
N ASP A 86 6.68 -3.02 10.64
CA ASP A 86 7.78 -2.63 11.51
C ASP A 86 8.39 -1.30 11.04
N SER A 87 8.60 -0.40 11.97
CA SER A 87 9.19 0.91 11.69
C SER A 87 8.37 1.81 10.76
N ALA A 88 7.15 1.44 10.43
CA ALA A 88 6.30 2.31 9.64
C ALA A 88 5.83 3.51 10.46
N VAL A 89 5.67 4.66 9.80
CA VAL A 89 5.18 5.87 10.45
C VAL A 89 3.69 5.97 10.18
N LEU A 90 2.88 5.86 11.24
CA LEU A 90 1.43 5.75 11.10
C LEU A 90 0.66 7.00 11.57
N ASP A 91 1.33 8.14 11.64
CA ASP A 91 0.65 9.36 12.11
C ASP A 91 -0.52 9.69 11.18
N GLY A 92 -1.72 9.79 11.73
CA GLY A 92 -2.89 10.15 10.95
C GLY A 92 -3.38 9.10 9.96
N THR A 93 -2.80 7.89 9.99
CA THR A 93 -3.24 6.81 9.10
C THR A 93 -4.64 6.35 9.50
N ASP A 94 -5.51 6.21 8.51
CA ASP A 94 -6.86 5.68 8.75
C ASP A 94 -6.84 4.16 8.59
N LEU A 95 -6.93 3.45 9.69
CA LEU A 95 -6.95 1.98 9.72
C LEU A 95 -8.34 1.44 10.05
N SER A 96 -9.39 2.23 9.86
CA SER A 96 -10.73 1.78 10.22
C SER A 96 -11.16 0.61 9.35
N ASN A 97 -11.83 -0.35 9.99
CA ASN A 97 -12.35 -1.54 9.31
C ASN A 97 -11.29 -2.35 8.57
N THR A 98 -10.06 -2.36 9.06
CA THR A 98 -9.01 -3.18 8.46
C THR A 98 -8.94 -4.53 9.15
N ASN A 99 -8.48 -5.53 8.41
CA ASN A 99 -8.12 -6.81 8.99
C ASN A 99 -6.61 -6.80 9.22
N LEU A 100 -6.21 -6.80 10.50
CA LEU A 100 -4.79 -6.78 10.86
C LEU A 100 -4.34 -8.12 11.46
N GLU A 101 -5.05 -9.20 11.16
CA GLU A 101 -4.71 -10.50 11.72
C GLU A 101 -3.29 -10.88 11.33
N ASP A 102 -2.52 -11.32 12.31
CA ASP A 102 -1.13 -11.76 12.13
C ASP A 102 -0.22 -10.70 11.51
N SER A 103 -0.59 -9.43 11.55
CA SER A 103 0.31 -8.39 11.09
C SER A 103 1.37 -8.09 12.15
N PHE A 104 2.51 -7.59 11.71
CA PHE A 104 3.63 -7.29 12.60
C PHE A 104 3.91 -5.78 12.60
N ALA A 105 4.11 -5.26 13.77
CA ALA A 105 4.42 -3.83 13.89
C ALA A 105 5.50 -3.61 14.95
#